data_bb7e1a978d13b812808d95f8cf5b5771
#
_entry.id   bb7e1a978d13b812808d95f8cf5b5771
#
_cell.length_a   1.000
_cell.length_b   1.000
_cell.length_c   1.000
_cell.angle_alpha   90.00
_cell.angle_beta   90.00
_cell.angle_gamma   90.00
#
_symmetry.space_group_name_H-M   'P 1'
#
loop_
_entity.id
_entity.type
_entity.pdbx_description
1 polymer ?
#
loop_
_entity_poly.entity_id
_entity_poly.type
_entity_poly.pdbx_seq_one_letter_code
_entity_poly.pdbx_strand_id
1 'polypeptide(L)'
;MTPPLTNIDSIRANHPTFWTDLKNGTYLKLAPRIAVRRDHYHCLDFPSQLRLRAIAAARSAYTAVLISKSAARVHGLWVIATAEEKIEMALPTNTLPHKDRRHPERIYRKASLPEPVLVDGTRCVSKARAVIDVARYHGFTDGLIAADSALRSGLSREDLKEEFARMGRVRNSRIVRAVIHHASPLSRSPYESFARALLIEADFPWPMFFEAPFTALPGITTALCINNAYLIDIIPAKALAHQHERHRRLREAGFTVLCYTPRQLIDHPTRFLSDLVSTISARQKAARSA
;
A
#
# COMPACT_ATOMS: atom_id res chain seq x y z
N MET A 1 8.09 11.79 -11.42
CA MET A 1 9.15 12.59 -10.72
C MET A 1 8.54 13.26 -9.49
N THR A 2 9.23 13.20 -8.36
CA THR A 2 8.81 13.90 -7.14
C THR A 2 9.05 15.39 -7.33
N PRO A 3 8.06 16.29 -7.11
CA PRO A 3 8.25 17.74 -7.25
C PRO A 3 9.34 18.25 -6.30
N PRO A 4 10.10 19.26 -6.69
CA PRO A 4 11.12 19.83 -5.84
C PRO A 4 10.50 20.47 -4.59
N LEU A 5 10.98 20.04 -3.41
CA LEU A 5 10.62 20.61 -2.13
C LEU A 5 11.58 21.75 -1.80
N THR A 6 11.02 22.88 -1.41
CA THR A 6 11.78 24.07 -0.99
C THR A 6 11.91 24.07 0.53
N ASN A 7 13.14 24.10 1.04
CA ASN A 7 13.37 24.33 2.46
C ASN A 7 13.26 25.82 2.75
N ILE A 8 12.28 26.22 3.54
CA ILE A 8 11.98 27.61 3.88
C ILE A 8 13.14 28.24 4.68
N ASP A 9 13.79 27.47 5.54
CA ASP A 9 14.90 27.96 6.38
C ASP A 9 16.14 28.31 5.54
N SER A 10 16.26 27.74 4.33
CA SER A 10 17.37 28.07 3.41
C SER A 10 17.12 29.35 2.60
N ILE A 11 15.90 29.88 2.64
CA ILE A 11 15.53 31.11 1.93
C ILE A 11 15.90 32.31 2.77
N ARG A 12 16.69 33.23 2.18
CA ARG A 12 17.07 34.47 2.85
C ARG A 12 15.82 35.31 3.17
N ALA A 13 15.82 35.95 4.34
CA ALA A 13 14.70 36.79 4.78
C ALA A 13 14.34 37.91 3.80
N ASN A 14 15.33 38.41 3.06
CA ASN A 14 15.18 39.46 2.05
C ASN A 14 14.92 38.95 0.63
N HIS A 15 14.51 37.68 0.45
CA HIS A 15 14.11 37.15 -0.87
C HIS A 15 12.63 37.51 -1.14
N PRO A 16 12.35 38.68 -1.77
CA PRO A 16 11.00 39.24 -1.77
C PRO A 16 10.00 38.40 -2.54
N THR A 17 10.45 37.80 -3.64
CA THR A 17 9.61 37.00 -4.56
C THR A 17 9.06 35.77 -3.85
N PHE A 18 9.91 34.99 -3.17
CA PHE A 18 9.46 33.76 -2.49
C PHE A 18 8.44 34.04 -1.40
N TRP A 19 8.68 35.06 -0.54
CA TRP A 19 7.78 35.38 0.55
C TRP A 19 6.44 35.93 0.09
N THR A 20 6.44 36.70 -0.99
CA THR A 20 5.24 37.16 -1.68
C THR A 20 4.46 36.00 -2.27
N ASP A 21 5.13 35.09 -2.97
CA ASP A 21 4.53 33.91 -3.57
C ASP A 21 3.96 32.95 -2.51
N LEU A 22 4.60 32.83 -1.36
CA LEU A 22 4.09 32.03 -0.25
C LEU A 22 2.80 32.66 0.33
N LYS A 23 2.76 34.00 0.48
CA LYS A 23 1.58 34.73 0.94
C LYS A 23 0.42 34.66 -0.07
N ASN A 24 0.71 34.76 -1.35
CA ASN A 24 -0.27 34.70 -2.43
C ASN A 24 -0.75 33.27 -2.74
N GLY A 25 -0.17 32.26 -2.06
CA GLY A 25 -0.57 30.87 -2.22
C GLY A 25 -0.01 30.17 -3.47
N THR A 26 0.97 30.78 -4.15
CA THR A 26 1.75 30.11 -5.23
C THR A 26 2.52 28.91 -4.68
N TYR A 27 3.00 29.02 -3.45
CA TYR A 27 3.56 27.92 -2.69
C TYR A 27 2.59 27.41 -1.62
N LEU A 28 2.54 26.10 -1.47
CA LEU A 28 1.83 25.39 -0.41
C LEU A 28 2.81 24.94 0.67
N LYS A 29 2.59 25.32 1.91
CA LYS A 29 3.39 24.89 3.06
C LYS A 29 2.93 23.51 3.51
N LEU A 30 3.71 22.46 3.22
CA LEU A 30 3.40 21.08 3.61
C LEU A 30 3.86 20.72 5.03
N ALA A 31 4.87 21.43 5.53
CA ALA A 31 5.38 21.26 6.88
C ALA A 31 6.02 22.59 7.35
N PRO A 32 6.29 22.80 8.64
CA PRO A 32 6.79 24.08 9.16
C PRO A 32 7.96 24.69 8.39
N ARG A 33 8.82 23.86 7.83
CA ARG A 33 10.03 24.30 7.12
C ARG A 33 10.07 23.90 5.64
N ILE A 34 9.00 23.31 5.12
CA ILE A 34 8.98 22.75 3.76
C ILE A 34 7.78 23.26 3.00
N ALA A 35 8.04 23.83 1.84
CA ALA A 35 7.03 24.26 0.88
C ALA A 35 7.21 23.57 -0.48
N VAL A 36 6.15 23.58 -1.27
CA VAL A 36 6.12 23.08 -2.65
C VAL A 36 5.30 24.05 -3.50
N ARG A 37 5.58 24.17 -4.78
CA ARG A 37 4.70 24.90 -5.67
C ARG A 37 3.33 24.26 -5.74
N ARG A 38 2.27 25.07 -5.63
CA ARG A 38 0.89 24.61 -5.59
C ARG A 38 0.48 23.84 -6.84
N ASP A 39 0.86 24.36 -8.01
CA ASP A 39 0.62 23.71 -9.29
C ASP A 39 1.23 22.31 -9.37
N HIS A 40 2.49 22.17 -8.98
CA HIS A 40 3.18 20.86 -8.93
C HIS A 40 2.50 19.88 -7.96
N TYR A 41 2.03 20.36 -6.82
CA TYR A 41 1.35 19.51 -5.82
C TYR A 41 -0.01 19.00 -6.33
N HIS A 42 -0.80 19.87 -6.94
CA HIS A 42 -2.13 19.52 -7.44
C HIS A 42 -2.10 18.67 -8.72
N CYS A 43 -1.00 18.66 -9.47
CA CYS A 43 -0.80 17.73 -10.58
C CYS A 43 -0.53 16.28 -10.13
N LEU A 44 -0.21 16.06 -8.85
CA LEU A 44 0.01 14.72 -8.31
C LEU A 44 -1.32 14.02 -8.05
N ASP A 45 -1.33 12.70 -8.24
CA ASP A 45 -2.39 11.84 -7.72
C ASP A 45 -2.36 11.81 -6.18
N PHE A 46 -3.46 11.42 -5.58
CA PHE A 46 -3.62 11.44 -4.12
C PHE A 46 -2.57 10.59 -3.38
N PRO A 47 -2.22 9.36 -3.79
CA PRO A 47 -1.12 8.61 -3.18
C PRO A 47 0.23 9.33 -3.21
N SER A 48 0.55 10.01 -4.32
CA SER A 48 1.78 10.79 -4.47
C SER A 48 1.78 12.05 -3.58
N GLN A 49 0.62 12.68 -3.40
CA GLN A 49 0.47 13.79 -2.44
C GLN A 49 0.74 13.33 -1.01
N LEU A 50 0.20 12.17 -0.60
CA LEU A 50 0.47 11.58 0.73
C LEU A 50 1.96 11.26 0.92
N ARG A 51 2.60 10.70 -0.11
CA ARG A 51 4.05 10.46 -0.09
C ARG A 51 4.84 11.75 0.10
N LEU A 52 4.50 12.80 -0.65
CA LEU A 52 5.17 14.10 -0.57
C LEU A 52 4.98 14.76 0.80
N ARG A 53 3.78 14.65 1.40
CA ARG A 53 3.50 15.13 2.77
C ARG A 53 4.36 14.39 3.80
N ALA A 54 4.52 13.07 3.67
CA ALA A 54 5.38 12.27 4.56
C ALA A 54 6.84 12.72 4.46
N ILE A 55 7.38 12.91 3.24
CA ILE A 55 8.73 13.43 2.98
C ILE A 55 8.90 14.82 3.60
N ALA A 56 7.96 15.72 3.36
CA ALA A 56 8.02 17.09 3.89
C ALA A 56 8.01 17.10 5.43
N ALA A 57 7.17 16.29 6.05
CA ALA A 57 7.10 16.18 7.50
C ALA A 57 8.41 15.66 8.11
N ALA A 58 9.02 14.63 7.51
CA ALA A 58 10.27 14.05 7.99
C ALA A 58 11.46 15.01 7.79
N ARG A 59 11.55 15.67 6.63
CA ARG A 59 12.58 16.69 6.38
C ARG A 59 12.45 17.91 7.30
N SER A 60 11.21 18.23 7.72
CA SER A 60 10.94 19.29 8.68
C SER A 60 11.20 18.89 10.14
N ALA A 61 11.30 17.61 10.45
CA ALA A 61 11.60 17.10 11.78
C ALA A 61 13.13 17.00 12.00
N TYR A 62 13.59 17.26 13.25
CA TYR A 62 15.03 17.17 13.56
C TYR A 62 15.53 15.73 13.66
N THR A 63 14.79 14.88 14.38
CA THR A 63 15.23 13.52 14.73
C THR A 63 14.21 12.44 14.39
N ALA A 64 12.94 12.80 14.17
CA ALA A 64 11.90 11.84 13.91
C ALA A 64 12.15 11.04 12.62
N VAL A 65 11.80 9.77 12.67
CA VAL A 65 11.98 8.80 11.62
C VAL A 65 10.59 8.34 11.14
N LEU A 66 10.37 8.26 9.82
CA LEU A 66 9.14 7.68 9.28
C LEU A 66 9.11 6.18 9.53
N ILE A 67 7.92 5.69 9.90
CA ILE A 67 7.64 4.28 10.16
C ILE A 67 6.36 3.85 9.42
N SER A 68 6.07 2.56 9.42
CA SER A 68 4.78 2.02 8.99
C SER A 68 4.34 2.51 7.58
N LYS A 69 3.07 2.88 7.36
CA LYS A 69 2.54 3.33 6.06
C LYS A 69 3.33 4.49 5.46
N SER A 70 3.76 5.44 6.29
CA SER A 70 4.52 6.60 5.81
C SER A 70 5.90 6.21 5.28
N ALA A 71 6.61 5.32 5.97
CA ALA A 71 7.88 4.76 5.49
C ALA A 71 7.66 3.90 4.23
N ALA A 72 6.64 3.03 4.24
CA ALA A 72 6.28 2.19 3.11
C ALA A 72 6.05 3.03 1.83
N ARG A 73 5.30 4.15 1.92
CA ARG A 73 5.09 5.07 0.80
C ARG A 73 6.39 5.69 0.29
N VAL A 74 7.27 6.11 1.19
CA VAL A 74 8.56 6.71 0.80
C VAL A 74 9.45 5.68 0.12
N HIS A 75 9.42 4.43 0.56
CA HIS A 75 10.08 3.30 -0.12
C HIS A 75 9.43 2.89 -1.45
N GLY A 76 8.29 3.48 -1.83
CA GLY A 76 7.56 3.12 -3.04
C GLY A 76 6.75 1.82 -2.93
N LEU A 77 6.52 1.32 -1.71
CA LEU A 77 5.68 0.15 -1.48
C LEU A 77 4.19 0.50 -1.64
N TRP A 78 3.41 -0.51 -1.99
CA TRP A 78 1.96 -0.35 -2.09
C TRP A 78 1.34 -0.09 -0.72
N VAL A 79 0.56 0.96 -0.66
CA VAL A 79 -0.29 1.32 0.46
C VAL A 79 -1.58 1.89 -0.12
N ILE A 80 -2.72 1.30 0.17
CA ILE A 80 -4.01 1.86 -0.24
C ILE A 80 -4.22 3.18 0.50
N ALA A 81 -4.43 4.23 -0.27
CA ALA A 81 -4.57 5.59 0.25
C ALA A 81 -5.96 5.82 0.83
N THR A 82 -6.04 6.41 2.00
CA THR A 82 -7.29 6.84 2.65
C THR A 82 -7.23 8.33 2.98
N ALA A 83 -8.38 9.01 2.96
CA ALA A 83 -8.46 10.44 3.25
C ALA A 83 -7.98 10.80 4.67
N GLU A 84 -8.15 9.89 5.63
CA GLU A 84 -7.81 10.09 7.04
C GLU A 84 -6.37 9.67 7.38
N GLU A 85 -5.58 9.29 6.37
CA GLU A 85 -4.22 8.81 6.61
C GLU A 85 -3.33 9.88 7.21
N LYS A 86 -2.80 9.59 8.40
CA LYS A 86 -1.86 10.45 9.11
C LYS A 86 -0.42 10.01 8.88
N ILE A 87 0.50 10.95 9.02
CA ILE A 87 1.94 10.68 8.89
C ILE A 87 2.45 9.98 10.14
N GLU A 88 2.97 8.79 9.99
CA GLU A 88 3.45 7.94 11.09
C GLU A 88 4.95 8.09 11.30
N MET A 89 5.31 8.44 12.52
CA MET A 89 6.68 8.73 12.92
C MET A 89 7.01 8.11 14.27
N ALA A 90 8.30 7.92 14.52
CA ALA A 90 8.83 7.57 15.85
C ALA A 90 10.08 8.41 16.16
N LEU A 91 10.37 8.56 17.45
CA LEU A 91 11.58 9.22 17.90
C LEU A 91 12.65 8.17 18.27
N PRO A 92 13.93 8.40 17.97
CA PRO A 92 15.03 7.51 18.38
C PRO A 92 15.09 7.24 19.88
N THR A 93 14.63 8.18 20.67
CA THR A 93 14.56 8.08 22.14
C THR A 93 13.46 7.14 22.65
N ASN A 94 12.68 6.51 21.77
CA ASN A 94 11.51 5.69 22.12
C ASN A 94 10.49 6.40 23.01
N THR A 95 10.41 7.73 22.89
CA THR A 95 9.48 8.59 23.65
C THR A 95 8.43 9.18 22.71
N LEU A 96 7.46 9.87 23.29
CA LEU A 96 6.49 10.65 22.52
C LEU A 96 6.84 12.15 22.68
N PRO A 97 6.67 12.96 21.65
CA PRO A 97 6.77 14.41 21.80
C PRO A 97 5.78 14.93 22.84
N HIS A 98 6.10 16.05 23.48
CA HIS A 98 5.15 16.74 24.34
C HIS A 98 3.85 17.03 23.57
N LYS A 99 2.70 17.05 24.26
CA LYS A 99 1.38 17.19 23.62
C LYS A 99 1.31 18.44 22.72
N ASP A 100 1.83 19.57 23.19
CA ASP A 100 1.80 20.85 22.46
C ASP A 100 2.69 20.88 21.20
N ARG A 101 3.61 19.92 21.07
CA ARG A 101 4.47 19.76 19.88
C ARG A 101 3.94 18.76 18.87
N ARG A 102 2.76 18.16 19.13
CA ARG A 102 2.15 17.18 18.23
C ARG A 102 1.33 17.89 17.18
N HIS A 103 1.66 17.63 15.93
CA HIS A 103 0.84 18.09 14.81
C HIS A 103 -0.36 17.15 14.64
N PRO A 104 -1.61 17.65 14.38
CA PRO A 104 -2.81 16.80 14.27
C PRO A 104 -2.74 15.77 13.15
N GLU A 105 -1.99 16.06 12.09
CA GLU A 105 -1.79 15.12 10.95
C GLU A 105 -0.67 14.10 11.18
N ARG A 106 -0.06 14.07 12.38
CA ARG A 106 1.04 13.15 12.69
C ARG A 106 0.67 12.22 13.83
N ILE A 107 1.03 10.95 13.67
CA ILE A 107 0.97 9.95 14.73
C ILE A 107 2.40 9.61 15.14
N TYR A 108 2.71 9.80 16.43
CA TYR A 108 3.98 9.35 16.99
C TYR A 108 3.75 8.04 17.74
N ARG A 109 4.56 7.03 17.41
CA ARG A 109 4.52 5.72 18.07
C ARG A 109 5.78 5.51 18.89
N LYS A 110 5.65 4.90 20.08
CA LYS A 110 6.79 4.37 20.81
C LYS A 110 7.28 3.12 20.08
N ALA A 111 8.51 3.16 19.61
CA ALA A 111 9.14 2.04 18.92
C ALA A 111 10.66 2.11 19.13
N SER A 112 11.28 0.98 19.43
CA SER A 112 12.73 0.84 19.32
C SER A 112 13.06 0.88 17.82
N LEU A 113 13.86 1.86 17.43
CA LEU A 113 14.25 2.07 16.05
C LEU A 113 15.64 1.49 15.79
N PRO A 114 15.86 0.78 14.68
CA PRO A 114 17.19 0.55 14.16
C PRO A 114 17.77 1.87 13.64
N GLU A 115 19.02 1.84 13.20
CA GLU A 115 19.60 2.97 12.49
C GLU A 115 18.75 3.33 11.26
N PRO A 116 18.33 4.60 11.11
CA PRO A 116 17.46 5.00 10.02
C PRO A 116 18.21 4.98 8.70
N VAL A 117 17.51 4.56 7.64
CA VAL A 117 17.98 4.68 6.26
C VAL A 117 17.52 6.02 5.66
N LEU A 118 18.31 6.55 4.74
CA LEU A 118 17.96 7.76 3.99
C LEU A 118 17.35 7.37 2.64
N VAL A 119 16.09 7.73 2.43
CA VAL A 119 15.38 7.58 1.15
C VAL A 119 14.91 8.95 0.70
N ASP A 120 15.31 9.39 -0.47
CA ASP A 120 15.05 10.75 -0.97
C ASP A 120 15.40 11.84 0.06
N GLY A 121 16.53 11.70 0.76
CA GLY A 121 16.97 12.61 1.81
C GLY A 121 16.05 12.63 3.04
N THR A 122 15.28 11.56 3.27
CA THR A 122 14.30 11.44 4.34
C THR A 122 14.66 10.26 5.24
N ARG A 123 14.68 10.49 6.55
CA ARG A 123 14.93 9.41 7.52
C ARG A 123 13.74 8.48 7.62
N CYS A 124 13.95 7.22 7.27
CA CYS A 124 12.94 6.15 7.33
C CYS A 124 13.51 4.93 8.04
N VAL A 125 12.64 4.08 8.56
CA VAL A 125 13.04 2.69 8.86
C VAL A 125 13.33 1.93 7.55
N SER A 126 14.03 0.81 7.63
CA SER A 126 14.29 -0.06 6.48
C SER A 126 12.98 -0.51 5.79
N LYS A 127 13.07 -0.93 4.53
CA LYS A 127 11.91 -1.43 3.78
C LYS A 127 11.25 -2.62 4.49
N ALA A 128 12.04 -3.58 4.98
CA ALA A 128 11.54 -4.74 5.73
C ALA A 128 10.83 -4.31 7.02
N ARG A 129 11.43 -3.39 7.78
CA ARG A 129 10.83 -2.83 8.99
C ARG A 129 9.53 -2.09 8.72
N ALA A 130 9.44 -1.32 7.64
CA ALA A 130 8.21 -0.63 7.25
C ALA A 130 7.06 -1.62 7.01
N VAL A 131 7.31 -2.73 6.30
CA VAL A 131 6.33 -3.81 6.10
C VAL A 131 5.83 -4.39 7.42
N ILE A 132 6.75 -4.73 8.33
CA ILE A 132 6.40 -5.31 9.63
C ILE A 132 5.61 -4.30 10.46
N ASP A 133 5.99 -3.02 10.43
CA ASP A 133 5.27 -1.96 11.15
C ASP A 133 3.87 -1.74 10.56
N VAL A 134 3.67 -1.85 9.23
CA VAL A 134 2.33 -1.82 8.62
C VAL A 134 1.50 -3.00 9.14
N ALA A 135 2.02 -4.22 9.09
CA ALA A 135 1.31 -5.41 9.56
C ALA A 135 0.88 -5.30 11.03
N ARG A 136 1.78 -4.86 11.91
CA ARG A 136 1.50 -4.79 13.36
C ARG A 136 0.58 -3.63 13.76
N TYR A 137 0.55 -2.53 13.00
CA TYR A 137 -0.24 -1.35 13.34
C TYR A 137 -1.58 -1.26 12.57
N HIS A 138 -1.65 -1.84 11.38
CA HIS A 138 -2.80 -1.71 10.49
C HIS A 138 -3.47 -3.05 10.13
N GLY A 139 -2.92 -4.18 10.61
CA GLY A 139 -3.55 -5.48 10.42
C GLY A 139 -3.01 -6.27 9.23
N PHE A 140 -3.67 -7.42 8.99
CA PHE A 140 -3.21 -8.41 8.03
C PHE A 140 -3.28 -7.88 6.59
N THR A 141 -4.43 -7.33 6.20
CA THR A 141 -4.69 -6.86 4.84
C THR A 141 -3.68 -5.80 4.39
N ASP A 142 -3.50 -4.71 5.16
CA ASP A 142 -2.52 -3.66 4.83
C ASP A 142 -1.09 -4.20 4.84
N GLY A 143 -0.78 -5.08 5.82
CA GLY A 143 0.50 -5.74 5.93
C GLY A 143 0.82 -6.60 4.72
N LEU A 144 -0.15 -7.38 4.23
CA LEU A 144 0.03 -8.26 3.07
C LEU A 144 0.26 -7.47 1.79
N ILE A 145 -0.49 -6.37 1.59
CA ILE A 145 -0.31 -5.46 0.44
C ILE A 145 1.13 -4.91 0.41
N ALA A 146 1.60 -4.41 1.55
CA ALA A 146 2.96 -3.88 1.65
C ALA A 146 4.03 -4.97 1.47
N ALA A 147 3.81 -6.19 2.02
CA ALA A 147 4.70 -7.31 1.91
C ALA A 147 4.82 -7.82 0.46
N ASP A 148 3.70 -7.99 -0.24
CA ASP A 148 3.69 -8.40 -1.65
C ASP A 148 4.45 -7.41 -2.52
N SER A 149 4.21 -6.11 -2.32
CA SER A 149 4.96 -5.04 -3.00
C SER A 149 6.45 -5.10 -2.70
N ALA A 150 6.83 -5.37 -1.46
CA ALA A 150 8.22 -5.47 -1.05
C ALA A 150 8.93 -6.66 -1.72
N LEU A 151 8.30 -7.84 -1.70
CA LEU A 151 8.82 -9.03 -2.36
C LEU A 151 8.95 -8.82 -3.87
N ARG A 152 7.94 -8.22 -4.49
CA ARG A 152 7.96 -7.88 -5.92
C ARG A 152 9.07 -6.90 -6.27
N SER A 153 9.46 -6.02 -5.34
CA SER A 153 10.56 -5.06 -5.51
C SER A 153 11.94 -5.63 -5.15
N GLY A 154 12.04 -6.95 -4.96
CA GLY A 154 13.32 -7.65 -4.74
C GLY A 154 13.68 -7.92 -3.27
N LEU A 155 12.81 -7.56 -2.30
CA LEU A 155 13.01 -8.01 -0.93
C LEU A 155 12.69 -9.51 -0.83
N SER A 156 13.45 -10.25 -0.05
CA SER A 156 13.18 -11.68 0.19
C SER A 156 12.24 -11.88 1.39
N ARG A 157 11.64 -13.06 1.49
CA ARG A 157 10.87 -13.44 2.68
C ARG A 157 11.78 -13.59 3.90
N GLU A 158 12.99 -14.01 3.66
CA GLU A 158 14.04 -14.17 4.67
C GLU A 158 14.42 -12.82 5.29
N ASP A 159 14.54 -11.76 4.50
CA ASP A 159 14.76 -10.40 5.02
C ASP A 159 13.66 -9.96 5.98
N LEU A 160 12.39 -10.31 5.67
CA LEU A 160 11.27 -10.02 6.56
C LEU A 160 11.35 -10.82 7.87
N LYS A 161 11.74 -12.11 7.80
CA LYS A 161 11.91 -12.96 8.99
C LYS A 161 13.04 -12.45 9.88
N GLU A 162 14.19 -12.11 9.28
CA GLU A 162 15.34 -11.58 10.00
C GLU A 162 15.03 -10.27 10.68
N GLU A 163 14.40 -9.33 9.98
CA GLU A 163 13.99 -8.05 10.58
C GLU A 163 12.99 -8.29 11.73
N PHE A 164 12.02 -9.17 11.54
CA PHE A 164 11.07 -9.51 12.59
C PHE A 164 11.74 -10.15 13.81
N ALA A 165 12.74 -11.02 13.61
CA ALA A 165 13.52 -11.61 14.69
C ALA A 165 14.33 -10.55 15.47
N ARG A 166 14.97 -9.61 14.75
CA ARG A 166 15.71 -8.48 15.34
C ARG A 166 14.84 -7.58 16.21
N MET A 167 13.55 -7.46 15.91
CA MET A 167 12.61 -6.65 16.70
C MET A 167 12.28 -7.25 18.07
N GLY A 168 12.53 -8.54 18.27
CA GLY A 168 12.18 -9.25 19.50
C GLY A 168 10.67 -9.32 19.74
N ARG A 169 10.27 -9.10 21.00
CA ARG A 169 8.85 -9.19 21.39
C ARG A 169 8.09 -7.94 20.95
N VAL A 170 7.17 -8.08 19.99
CA VAL A 170 6.32 -6.99 19.48
C VAL A 170 4.84 -7.32 19.58
N ARG A 171 4.03 -6.28 19.70
CA ARG A 171 2.57 -6.40 19.64
C ARG A 171 2.13 -6.92 18.27
N ASN A 172 1.03 -7.69 18.25
CA ASN A 172 0.44 -8.25 17.04
C ASN A 172 1.39 -9.18 16.24
N SER A 173 2.31 -9.86 16.94
CA SER A 173 3.28 -10.80 16.34
C SER A 173 2.63 -11.92 15.52
N ARG A 174 1.40 -12.36 15.88
CA ARG A 174 0.62 -13.32 15.09
C ARG A 174 0.31 -12.79 13.69
N ILE A 175 -0.14 -11.54 13.59
CA ILE A 175 -0.46 -10.89 12.31
C ILE A 175 0.81 -10.79 11.45
N VAL A 176 1.93 -10.37 12.04
CA VAL A 176 3.21 -10.29 11.32
C VAL A 176 3.62 -11.65 10.76
N ARG A 177 3.54 -12.72 11.56
CA ARG A 177 3.85 -14.08 11.07
C ARG A 177 2.94 -14.51 9.94
N ALA A 178 1.63 -14.25 10.06
CA ALA A 178 0.67 -14.55 8.99
C ALA A 178 1.00 -13.77 7.70
N VAL A 179 1.31 -12.47 7.80
CA VAL A 179 1.74 -11.66 6.65
C VAL A 179 2.99 -12.24 6.00
N ILE A 180 4.04 -12.56 6.77
CA ILE A 180 5.28 -13.14 6.23
C ILE A 180 5.00 -14.51 5.57
N HIS A 181 4.13 -15.31 6.17
CA HIS A 181 3.76 -16.63 5.62
C HIS A 181 3.05 -16.50 4.27
N HIS A 182 2.07 -15.62 4.18
CA HIS A 182 1.24 -15.44 2.99
C HIS A 182 1.80 -14.47 1.95
N ALA A 183 2.87 -13.71 2.25
CA ALA A 183 3.47 -12.76 1.32
C ALA A 183 3.89 -13.44 0.01
N SER A 184 3.65 -12.78 -1.13
CA SER A 184 3.96 -13.31 -2.47
C SER A 184 4.34 -12.16 -3.43
N PRO A 185 5.35 -12.34 -4.29
CA PRO A 185 5.69 -11.35 -5.31
C PRO A 185 4.74 -11.38 -6.51
N LEU A 186 3.77 -12.29 -6.53
CA LEU A 186 2.94 -12.58 -7.71
C LEU A 186 1.84 -11.55 -7.97
N SER A 187 1.34 -10.87 -6.94
CA SER A 187 0.38 -9.78 -7.13
C SER A 187 0.99 -8.64 -7.95
N ARG A 188 0.24 -8.11 -8.91
CA ARG A 188 0.68 -7.03 -9.82
C ARG A 188 0.13 -5.67 -9.45
N SER A 189 -0.79 -5.62 -8.50
CA SER A 189 -1.38 -4.39 -8.01
C SER A 189 -1.74 -4.49 -6.52
N PRO A 190 -1.86 -3.36 -5.81
CA PRO A 190 -2.30 -3.36 -4.41
C PRO A 190 -3.69 -3.97 -4.23
N TYR A 191 -4.54 -3.89 -5.24
CA TYR A 191 -5.91 -4.38 -5.19
C TYR A 191 -6.00 -5.90 -5.39
N GLU A 192 -5.06 -6.48 -6.14
CA GLU A 192 -4.92 -7.94 -6.22
C GLU A 192 -4.49 -8.51 -4.86
N SER A 193 -3.51 -7.89 -4.20
CA SER A 193 -3.11 -8.25 -2.83
C SER A 193 -4.25 -8.04 -1.83
N PHE A 194 -5.06 -6.98 -1.99
CA PHE A 194 -6.22 -6.71 -1.16
C PHE A 194 -7.28 -7.82 -1.29
N ALA A 195 -7.66 -8.18 -2.52
CA ALA A 195 -8.62 -9.26 -2.75
C ALA A 195 -8.12 -10.59 -2.19
N ARG A 196 -6.83 -10.89 -2.37
CA ARG A 196 -6.19 -12.07 -1.80
C ARG A 196 -6.25 -12.07 -0.27
N ALA A 197 -5.99 -10.92 0.36
CA ALA A 197 -6.09 -10.80 1.81
C ALA A 197 -7.50 -11.06 2.31
N LEU A 198 -8.54 -10.52 1.66
CA LEU A 198 -9.93 -10.74 2.01
C LEU A 198 -10.30 -12.23 1.96
N LEU A 199 -9.85 -12.95 0.94
CA LEU A 199 -10.11 -14.38 0.79
C LEU A 199 -9.39 -15.20 1.87
N ILE A 200 -8.15 -14.85 2.21
CA ILE A 200 -7.40 -15.52 3.27
C ILE A 200 -8.04 -15.26 4.65
N GLU A 201 -8.42 -14.02 4.96
CA GLU A 201 -9.06 -13.67 6.23
C GLU A 201 -10.45 -14.30 6.38
N ALA A 202 -11.14 -14.54 5.27
CA ALA A 202 -12.44 -15.22 5.25
C ALA A 202 -12.33 -16.76 5.28
N ASP A 203 -11.13 -17.31 5.38
CA ASP A 203 -10.88 -18.76 5.28
C ASP A 203 -11.64 -19.39 4.09
N PHE A 204 -11.42 -18.80 2.91
CA PHE A 204 -12.20 -19.11 1.71
C PHE A 204 -12.09 -20.58 1.32
N PRO A 205 -13.19 -21.33 1.17
CA PRO A 205 -13.19 -22.78 1.21
C PRO A 205 -12.70 -23.47 -0.06
N TRP A 206 -12.33 -22.73 -1.10
CA TRP A 206 -11.87 -23.30 -2.37
C TRP A 206 -10.39 -23.02 -2.63
N PRO A 207 -9.69 -23.95 -3.33
CA PRO A 207 -8.29 -23.75 -3.71
C PRO A 207 -8.10 -22.47 -4.52
N MET A 208 -7.11 -21.68 -4.17
CA MET A 208 -6.75 -20.42 -4.82
C MET A 208 -5.36 -20.52 -5.44
N PHE A 209 -5.26 -20.14 -6.70
CA PHE A 209 -3.99 -20.07 -7.43
C PHE A 209 -3.74 -18.64 -7.88
N PHE A 210 -2.56 -18.14 -7.62
CA PHE A 210 -2.12 -16.81 -7.99
C PHE A 210 -1.14 -16.91 -9.15
N GLU A 211 -1.33 -16.10 -10.20
CA GLU A 211 -0.50 -16.08 -11.41
C GLU A 211 -0.20 -17.46 -12.01
N ALA A 212 -1.17 -18.37 -12.01
CA ALA A 212 -1.00 -19.57 -12.79
C ALA A 212 -0.90 -19.20 -14.29
N PRO A 213 0.24 -19.45 -14.96
CA PRO A 213 0.28 -19.33 -16.40
C PRO A 213 -0.70 -20.37 -16.96
N PHE A 214 -1.77 -19.91 -17.61
CA PHE A 214 -2.67 -20.83 -18.26
C PHE A 214 -1.96 -21.39 -19.48
N THR A 215 -1.51 -22.65 -19.39
CA THR A 215 -0.93 -23.39 -20.53
C THR A 215 -1.87 -23.44 -21.73
N ALA A 216 -3.19 -23.42 -21.49
CA ALA A 216 -4.21 -23.39 -22.53
C ALA A 216 -4.33 -22.05 -23.29
N LEU A 217 -3.84 -20.94 -22.73
CA LEU A 217 -3.92 -19.61 -23.34
C LEU A 217 -2.60 -18.86 -23.16
N PRO A 218 -1.58 -19.15 -23.98
CA PRO A 218 -0.28 -18.50 -23.91
C PRO A 218 -0.42 -16.96 -23.95
N GLY A 219 0.31 -16.27 -23.06
CA GLY A 219 0.30 -14.80 -22.98
C GLY A 219 -0.86 -14.19 -22.20
N ILE A 220 -1.79 -15.01 -21.66
CA ILE A 220 -2.84 -14.52 -20.76
C ILE A 220 -2.50 -14.91 -19.32
N THR A 221 -2.35 -13.91 -18.47
CA THR A 221 -2.19 -14.05 -17.02
C THR A 221 -3.41 -13.44 -16.33
N THR A 222 -3.88 -14.06 -15.25
CA THR A 222 -4.97 -13.55 -14.42
C THR A 222 -4.48 -13.28 -13.01
N ALA A 223 -5.14 -12.34 -12.32
CA ALA A 223 -4.77 -11.97 -10.97
C ALA A 223 -4.94 -13.13 -9.99
N LEU A 224 -6.05 -13.82 -10.09
CA LEU A 224 -6.45 -14.88 -9.17
C LEU A 224 -7.31 -15.90 -9.91
N CYS A 225 -7.01 -17.18 -9.72
CA CYS A 225 -7.82 -18.31 -10.17
C CYS A 225 -8.33 -19.10 -8.97
N ILE A 226 -9.62 -19.36 -8.91
CA ILE A 226 -10.24 -20.17 -7.87
C ILE A 226 -10.73 -21.46 -8.50
N ASN A 227 -10.41 -22.59 -7.85
CA ASN A 227 -10.85 -23.92 -8.25
C ASN A 227 -10.62 -24.25 -9.74
N ASN A 228 -9.55 -23.75 -10.32
CA ASN A 228 -9.18 -23.91 -11.75
C ASN A 228 -10.28 -23.54 -12.77
N ALA A 229 -11.32 -22.83 -12.35
CA ALA A 229 -12.48 -22.52 -13.18
C ALA A 229 -12.92 -21.05 -13.14
N TYR A 230 -12.64 -20.37 -12.05
CA TYR A 230 -13.10 -18.99 -11.82
C TYR A 230 -11.91 -18.05 -11.81
N LEU A 231 -11.93 -17.10 -12.74
CA LEU A 231 -10.88 -16.09 -12.87
C LEU A 231 -11.39 -14.76 -12.32
N ILE A 232 -10.61 -14.16 -11.45
CA ILE A 232 -10.92 -12.88 -10.85
C ILE A 232 -9.95 -11.84 -11.40
N ASP A 233 -10.49 -10.84 -12.05
CA ASP A 233 -9.75 -9.69 -12.52
C ASP A 233 -10.16 -8.44 -11.75
N ILE A 234 -9.16 -7.66 -11.32
CA ILE A 234 -9.38 -6.39 -10.63
C ILE A 234 -8.88 -5.28 -11.55
N ILE A 235 -9.83 -4.58 -12.16
CA ILE A 235 -9.54 -3.67 -13.27
C ILE A 235 -10.15 -2.30 -12.98
N PRO A 236 -9.37 -1.20 -13.10
CA PRO A 236 -9.94 0.15 -13.04
C PRO A 236 -11.08 0.33 -14.04
N ALA A 237 -12.16 1.00 -13.65
CA ALA A 237 -13.35 1.16 -14.46
C ALA A 237 -13.07 1.66 -15.90
N LYS A 238 -12.12 2.59 -16.03
CA LYS A 238 -11.69 3.14 -17.33
C LYS A 238 -10.96 2.15 -18.24
N ALA A 239 -10.45 1.04 -17.70
CA ALA A 239 -9.74 0.03 -18.46
C ALA A 239 -10.61 -1.20 -18.81
N LEU A 240 -11.85 -1.28 -18.29
CA LEU A 240 -12.75 -2.41 -18.53
C LEU A 240 -13.05 -2.61 -20.03
N ALA A 241 -13.28 -1.54 -20.77
CA ALA A 241 -13.58 -1.60 -22.20
C ALA A 241 -12.45 -2.28 -23.02
N HIS A 242 -11.21 -2.12 -22.62
CA HIS A 242 -10.05 -2.70 -23.32
C HIS A 242 -9.81 -4.19 -23.00
N GLN A 243 -10.58 -4.77 -22.07
CA GLN A 243 -10.41 -6.16 -21.64
C GLN A 243 -11.44 -7.11 -22.27
N HIS A 244 -12.39 -6.62 -23.09
CA HIS A 244 -13.46 -7.43 -23.63
C HIS A 244 -12.96 -8.64 -24.44
N GLU A 245 -11.99 -8.44 -25.33
CA GLU A 245 -11.44 -9.51 -26.16
C GLU A 245 -10.72 -10.58 -25.31
N ARG A 246 -9.94 -10.14 -24.32
CA ARG A 246 -9.27 -11.03 -23.37
C ARG A 246 -10.30 -11.85 -22.58
N HIS A 247 -11.35 -11.21 -22.05
CA HIS A 247 -12.40 -11.90 -21.32
C HIS A 247 -13.23 -12.85 -22.22
N ARG A 248 -13.45 -12.49 -23.48
CA ARG A 248 -14.10 -13.36 -24.45
C ARG A 248 -13.30 -14.65 -24.63
N ARG A 249 -12.01 -14.55 -24.94
CA ARG A 249 -11.13 -15.72 -25.10
C ARG A 249 -11.08 -16.62 -23.86
N LEU A 250 -11.07 -16.03 -22.68
CA LEU A 250 -11.11 -16.78 -21.43
C LEU A 250 -12.43 -17.53 -21.24
N ARG A 251 -13.56 -16.91 -21.59
CA ARG A 251 -14.88 -17.58 -21.53
C ARG A 251 -15.01 -18.68 -22.56
N GLU A 252 -14.53 -18.47 -23.76
CA GLU A 252 -14.47 -19.49 -24.82
C GLU A 252 -13.61 -20.69 -24.39
N ALA A 253 -12.59 -20.49 -23.62
CA ALA A 253 -11.77 -21.54 -23.01
C ALA A 253 -12.44 -22.23 -21.79
N GLY A 254 -13.69 -21.88 -21.47
CA GLY A 254 -14.49 -22.53 -20.41
C GLY A 254 -14.38 -21.88 -19.02
N PHE A 255 -13.64 -20.78 -18.86
CA PHE A 255 -13.51 -20.09 -17.58
C PHE A 255 -14.69 -19.16 -17.30
N THR A 256 -15.04 -19.05 -16.03
CA THR A 256 -15.94 -17.99 -15.54
C THR A 256 -15.10 -16.79 -15.13
N VAL A 257 -15.26 -15.67 -15.83
CA VAL A 257 -14.49 -14.43 -15.54
C VAL A 257 -15.35 -13.47 -14.73
N LEU A 258 -14.90 -13.17 -13.51
CA LEU A 258 -15.49 -12.20 -12.60
C LEU A 258 -14.60 -10.95 -12.55
N CYS A 259 -15.19 -9.79 -12.80
CA CYS A 259 -14.47 -8.54 -12.85
C CYS A 259 -14.95 -7.61 -11.74
N TYR A 260 -14.00 -7.07 -10.99
CA TYR A 260 -14.26 -6.09 -9.96
C TYR A 260 -13.42 -4.85 -10.18
N THR A 261 -13.96 -3.71 -9.81
CA THR A 261 -13.17 -2.48 -9.74
C THR A 261 -12.52 -2.34 -8.37
N PRO A 262 -11.38 -1.64 -8.27
CA PRO A 262 -10.77 -1.31 -6.98
C PRO A 262 -11.74 -0.71 -5.97
N ARG A 263 -12.63 0.18 -6.44
CA ARG A 263 -13.63 0.85 -5.61
C ARG A 263 -14.65 -0.14 -5.04
N GLN A 264 -15.15 -1.08 -5.86
CA GLN A 264 -16.08 -2.11 -5.38
C GLN A 264 -15.48 -2.97 -4.26
N LEU A 265 -14.18 -3.31 -4.37
CA LEU A 265 -13.48 -4.07 -3.34
C LEU A 265 -13.32 -3.29 -2.03
N ILE A 266 -12.96 -2.00 -2.11
CA ILE A 266 -12.72 -1.16 -0.94
C ILE A 266 -14.04 -0.81 -0.23
N ASP A 267 -15.04 -0.37 -1.01
CA ASP A 267 -16.30 0.10 -0.46
C ASP A 267 -17.21 -1.05 0.02
N HIS A 268 -17.11 -2.23 -0.61
CA HIS A 268 -18.01 -3.36 -0.36
C HIS A 268 -17.28 -4.71 -0.30
N PRO A 269 -16.31 -4.91 0.62
CA PRO A 269 -15.52 -6.15 0.70
C PRO A 269 -16.36 -7.41 1.00
N THR A 270 -17.41 -7.27 1.83
CA THR A 270 -18.32 -8.38 2.14
C THR A 270 -19.15 -8.81 0.94
N ARG A 271 -19.56 -7.86 0.08
CA ARG A 271 -20.26 -8.16 -1.16
C ARG A 271 -19.37 -8.93 -2.14
N PHE A 272 -18.11 -8.55 -2.27
CA PHE A 272 -17.14 -9.29 -3.05
C PHE A 272 -17.08 -10.77 -2.65
N LEU A 273 -16.98 -11.06 -1.35
CA LEU A 273 -16.94 -12.44 -0.83
C LEU A 273 -18.27 -13.18 -1.08
N SER A 274 -19.42 -12.56 -0.85
CA SER A 274 -20.73 -13.18 -1.05
C SER A 274 -21.02 -13.47 -2.52
N ASP A 275 -20.65 -12.57 -3.43
CA ASP A 275 -20.80 -12.76 -4.88
C ASP A 275 -19.95 -13.94 -5.38
N LEU A 276 -18.74 -14.10 -4.87
CA LEU A 276 -17.88 -15.24 -5.20
C LEU A 276 -18.49 -16.56 -4.72
N VAL A 277 -18.88 -16.63 -3.46
CA VAL A 277 -19.50 -17.83 -2.86
C VAL A 277 -20.76 -18.23 -3.62
N SER A 278 -21.65 -17.27 -3.90
CA SER A 278 -22.91 -17.53 -4.61
C SER A 278 -22.67 -18.04 -6.05
N THR A 279 -21.74 -17.41 -6.78
CA THR A 279 -21.40 -17.79 -8.18
C THR A 279 -20.81 -19.19 -8.24
N ILE A 280 -19.86 -19.51 -7.36
CA ILE A 280 -19.21 -20.83 -7.33
C ILE A 280 -20.22 -21.92 -6.94
N SER A 281 -21.02 -21.66 -5.89
CA SER A 281 -22.02 -22.63 -5.40
C SER A 281 -23.13 -22.90 -6.41
N ALA A 282 -23.62 -21.88 -7.11
CA ALA A 282 -24.65 -22.03 -8.13
C ALA A 282 -24.16 -22.93 -9.30
N ARG A 283 -22.93 -22.71 -9.77
CA ARG A 283 -22.36 -23.49 -10.87
C ARG A 283 -22.04 -24.94 -10.46
N GLN A 284 -21.60 -25.16 -9.22
CA GLN A 284 -21.39 -26.51 -8.70
C GLN A 284 -22.68 -27.30 -8.59
N LYS A 285 -23.82 -26.65 -8.20
CA LYS A 285 -25.14 -27.27 -8.20
C LYS A 285 -25.59 -27.63 -9.63
N ALA A 286 -25.44 -26.71 -10.59
CA ALA A 286 -25.79 -26.97 -11.98
C ALA A 286 -24.97 -28.15 -12.58
N ALA A 287 -23.67 -28.24 -12.28
CA ALA A 287 -22.81 -29.33 -12.76
C ALA A 287 -23.11 -30.68 -12.10
N ARG A 288 -23.77 -30.72 -10.93
CA ARG A 288 -24.22 -31.97 -10.28
C ARG A 288 -25.59 -32.43 -10.76
N SER A 289 -26.35 -31.55 -11.43
CA SER A 289 -27.70 -31.81 -11.90
C SER A 289 -27.74 -32.13 -13.44
N ALA A 290 -26.62 -31.99 -14.12
CA ALA A 290 -26.38 -32.34 -15.50
C ALA A 290 -25.63 -33.67 -15.63
#